data_f38a60f3f5a488be515def0570af22ef
#
_entry.id   f38a60f3f5a488be515def0570af22ef
#
_cell.length_a   1.000
_cell.length_b   1.000
_cell.length_c   1.000
_cell.angle_alpha   90.00
_cell.angle_beta   90.00
_cell.angle_gamma   90.00
#
_symmetry.space_group_name_H-M   'P 1'
#
loop_
_entity.id
_entity.type
_entity.pdbx_description
1 polymer ?
#
loop_
_entity_poly.entity_id
_entity_poly.type
_entity_poly.pdbx_seq_one_letter_code
_entity_poly.pdbx_strand_id
1 'polypeptide(L)'
;MDSVVVVIDMQTKLLRVMSDENLVANSVKFLKIANELGLKIIATEQYKKGLGDSDEQILNLINSKIFDKLEFSAFNSIKDEILGYKSVILIGVEAHICVYQTALDLIKNGFSVTLVDECIGSRDPQNKVLAYLNLKEAKVKSIEMVAFELLQSATHPSFKAISNLIK
;
A
#
# COMPACT_ATOMS: atom_id res chain seq x y z
N MET A 1 14.30 6.06 7.71
CA MET A 1 14.10 5.17 6.55
C MET A 1 13.71 6.01 5.35
N ASP A 2 14.20 5.65 4.16
CA ASP A 2 13.92 6.39 2.93
C ASP A 2 12.62 5.95 2.24
N SER A 3 11.74 5.25 2.97
CA SER A 3 10.50 4.66 2.45
C SER A 3 9.26 5.19 3.15
N VAL A 4 8.18 5.36 2.39
CA VAL A 4 6.84 5.72 2.87
C VAL A 4 5.83 4.70 2.37
N VAL A 5 4.83 4.37 3.18
CA VAL A 5 3.71 3.49 2.79
C VAL A 5 2.55 4.35 2.33
N VAL A 6 1.97 3.99 1.18
CA VAL A 6 0.77 4.63 0.64
C VAL A 6 -0.33 3.57 0.51
N VAL A 7 -1.42 3.80 1.21
CA VAL A 7 -2.62 2.96 1.21
C VAL A 7 -3.61 3.54 0.22
N ILE A 8 -3.89 2.82 -0.86
CA ILE A 8 -4.76 3.28 -1.95
C ILE A 8 -6.18 2.77 -1.75
N ASP A 9 -7.11 3.68 -1.49
CA ASP A 9 -8.55 3.52 -1.61
C ASP A 9 -9.14 2.27 -0.92
N MET A 10 -8.66 1.90 0.25
CA MET A 10 -9.14 0.75 1.03
C MET A 10 -10.49 1.04 1.70
N GLN A 11 -11.44 1.55 0.91
CA GLN A 11 -12.78 1.94 1.34
C GLN A 11 -13.71 0.73 1.42
N THR A 12 -14.55 0.67 2.46
CA THR A 12 -15.41 -0.49 2.74
C THR A 12 -16.27 -0.90 1.55
N LYS A 13 -16.82 0.06 0.79
CA LYS A 13 -17.63 -0.25 -0.39
C LYS A 13 -16.84 -0.91 -1.51
N LEU A 14 -15.58 -0.51 -1.72
CA LEU A 14 -14.70 -1.12 -2.71
C LEU A 14 -14.24 -2.51 -2.27
N LEU A 15 -13.85 -2.65 -1.00
CA LEU A 15 -13.36 -3.92 -0.46
C LEU A 15 -14.37 -5.06 -0.53
N ARG A 16 -15.68 -4.75 -0.41
CA ARG A 16 -16.76 -5.76 -0.49
C ARG A 16 -16.85 -6.49 -1.84
N VAL A 17 -16.30 -5.94 -2.89
CA VAL A 17 -16.33 -6.53 -4.24
C VAL A 17 -14.98 -7.07 -4.70
N MET A 18 -13.97 -7.02 -3.86
CA MET A 18 -12.66 -7.61 -4.17
C MET A 18 -12.71 -9.13 -4.11
N SER A 19 -11.92 -9.79 -4.96
CA SER A 19 -11.89 -11.25 -5.08
C SER A 19 -11.15 -11.93 -3.93
N ASP A 20 -10.21 -11.24 -3.26
CA ASP A 20 -9.42 -11.79 -2.17
C ASP A 20 -10.03 -11.44 -0.81
N GLU A 21 -10.58 -12.43 -0.13
CA GLU A 21 -11.17 -12.30 1.21
C GLU A 21 -10.15 -12.01 2.32
N ASN A 22 -8.87 -12.31 2.10
CA ASN A 22 -7.78 -12.05 3.05
C ASN A 22 -7.16 -10.66 2.92
N LEU A 23 -7.56 -9.88 1.92
CA LEU A 23 -6.95 -8.60 1.58
C LEU A 23 -6.87 -7.64 2.78
N VAL A 24 -7.96 -7.46 3.52
CA VAL A 24 -7.99 -6.59 4.71
C VAL A 24 -7.08 -7.13 5.81
N ALA A 25 -7.18 -8.43 6.12
CA ALA A 25 -6.36 -9.05 7.17
C ALA A 25 -4.85 -8.95 6.86
N ASN A 26 -4.46 -9.19 5.61
CA ASN A 26 -3.09 -9.05 5.15
C ASN A 26 -2.62 -7.60 5.22
N SER A 27 -3.46 -6.65 4.81
CA SER A 27 -3.13 -5.23 4.87
C SER A 27 -2.97 -4.75 6.31
N VAL A 28 -3.84 -5.20 7.24
CA VAL A 28 -3.71 -4.92 8.67
C VAL A 28 -2.39 -5.48 9.23
N LYS A 29 -2.04 -6.72 8.87
CA LYS A 29 -0.76 -7.33 9.24
C LYS A 29 0.42 -6.47 8.77
N PHE A 30 0.44 -6.11 7.51
CA PHE A 30 1.50 -5.29 6.93
C PHE A 30 1.59 -3.89 7.57
N LEU A 31 0.46 -3.22 7.81
CA LEU A 31 0.44 -1.90 8.44
C LEU A 31 0.91 -1.92 9.89
N LYS A 32 0.65 -3.00 10.63
CA LYS A 32 1.24 -3.21 11.98
C LYS A 32 2.76 -3.33 11.91
N ILE A 33 3.29 -4.06 10.92
CA ILE A 33 4.73 -4.17 10.67
C ILE A 33 5.32 -2.81 10.33
N ALA A 34 4.67 -2.06 9.44
CA ALA A 34 5.11 -0.72 9.03
C ALA A 34 5.15 0.25 10.22
N ASN A 35 4.14 0.22 11.09
CA ASN A 35 4.11 1.01 12.32
C ASN A 35 5.22 0.62 13.31
N GLU A 36 5.44 -0.68 13.51
CA GLU A 36 6.52 -1.19 14.38
C GLU A 36 7.90 -0.72 13.89
N LEU A 37 8.08 -0.59 12.58
CA LEU A 37 9.29 -0.08 11.95
C LEU A 37 9.36 1.46 11.87
N GLY A 38 8.33 2.16 12.34
CA GLY A 38 8.30 3.63 12.34
C GLY A 38 8.15 4.25 10.94
N LEU A 39 7.61 3.52 9.97
CA LEU A 39 7.34 4.06 8.64
C LEU A 39 6.18 5.06 8.69
N LYS A 40 6.29 6.13 7.90
CA LYS A 40 5.15 7.01 7.63
C LYS A 40 4.13 6.26 6.77
N ILE A 41 2.85 6.31 7.17
CA ILE A 41 1.74 5.69 6.47
C ILE A 41 0.72 6.77 6.13
N ILE A 42 0.51 7.02 4.85
CA ILE A 42 -0.52 7.91 4.33
C ILE A 42 -1.56 7.09 3.57
N ALA A 43 -2.77 7.61 3.43
CA ALA A 43 -3.84 6.93 2.72
C ALA A 43 -4.58 7.86 1.75
N THR A 44 -5.28 7.25 0.79
CA THR A 44 -6.20 7.95 -0.08
C THR A 44 -7.59 7.33 -0.02
N GLU A 45 -8.60 8.15 -0.33
CA GLU A 45 -9.98 7.75 -0.50
C GLU A 45 -10.48 8.29 -1.85
N GLN A 46 -10.93 7.39 -2.72
CA GLN A 46 -11.49 7.72 -4.02
C GLN A 46 -12.90 8.25 -3.85
N TYR A 47 -13.17 9.48 -4.34
CA TYR A 47 -14.53 10.04 -4.35
C TYR A 47 -15.28 9.75 -3.05
N LYS A 48 -14.75 10.22 -1.93
CA LYS A 48 -15.25 9.92 -0.57
C LYS A 48 -16.75 10.16 -0.43
N LYS A 49 -17.27 11.24 -1.04
CA LYS A 49 -18.71 11.57 -1.01
C LYS A 49 -19.58 10.42 -1.54
N GLY A 50 -19.11 9.67 -2.52
CA GLY A 50 -19.85 8.56 -3.13
C GLY A 50 -19.48 7.20 -2.55
N LEU A 51 -18.19 6.95 -2.31
CA LEU A 51 -17.66 5.66 -1.90
C LEU A 51 -17.51 5.50 -0.38
N GLY A 52 -17.57 6.60 0.39
CA GLY A 52 -17.50 6.55 1.85
C GLY A 52 -16.09 6.42 2.39
N ASP A 53 -16.00 6.04 3.67
CA ASP A 53 -14.75 5.94 4.40
C ASP A 53 -14.02 4.62 4.14
N SER A 54 -12.71 4.66 4.39
CA SER A 54 -11.86 3.47 4.45
C SER A 54 -12.32 2.52 5.55
N ASP A 55 -11.92 1.24 5.43
CA ASP A 55 -12.17 0.23 6.46
C ASP A 55 -11.60 0.67 7.81
N GLU A 56 -12.38 0.48 8.89
CA GLU A 56 -12.02 0.95 10.24
C GLU A 56 -10.70 0.34 10.74
N GLN A 57 -10.44 -0.95 10.45
CA GLN A 57 -9.20 -1.60 10.87
C GLN A 57 -7.99 -0.99 10.17
N ILE A 58 -8.15 -0.54 8.92
CA ILE A 58 -7.12 0.15 8.16
C ILE A 58 -6.94 1.57 8.70
N LEU A 59 -8.03 2.33 8.90
CA LEU A 59 -7.99 3.69 9.43
C LEU A 59 -7.22 3.80 10.74
N ASN A 60 -7.43 2.84 11.65
CA ASN A 60 -6.78 2.81 12.96
C ASN A 60 -5.25 2.62 12.90
N LEU A 61 -4.71 2.25 11.74
CA LEU A 61 -3.28 2.03 11.52
C LEU A 61 -2.61 3.12 10.67
N ILE A 62 -3.38 4.05 10.10
CA ILE A 62 -2.85 5.21 9.40
C ILE A 62 -2.27 6.17 10.44
N ASN A 63 -0.99 6.50 10.33
CA ASN A 63 -0.29 7.35 11.29
C ASN A 63 -0.02 8.77 10.77
N SER A 64 -0.55 9.12 9.60
CA SER A 64 -0.38 10.42 8.97
C SER A 64 -1.68 10.89 8.31
N LYS A 65 -1.62 11.48 7.13
CA LYS A 65 -2.77 12.09 6.45
C LYS A 65 -3.55 11.12 5.57
N ILE A 66 -4.84 11.40 5.41
CA ILE A 66 -5.75 10.77 4.46
C ILE A 66 -6.19 11.83 3.46
N PHE A 67 -6.13 11.51 2.18
CA PHE A 67 -6.46 12.40 1.06
C PHE A 67 -7.69 11.92 0.30
N ASP A 68 -8.69 12.76 0.17
CA ASP A 68 -9.78 12.53 -0.79
C ASP A 68 -9.29 12.91 -2.20
N LYS A 69 -9.56 12.06 -3.18
CA LYS A 69 -9.16 12.28 -4.56
C LYS A 69 -10.27 11.91 -5.55
N LEU A 70 -10.28 12.56 -6.70
CA LEU A 70 -11.16 12.26 -7.83
C LEU A 70 -10.42 11.54 -8.95
N GLU A 71 -9.14 11.88 -9.17
CA GLU A 71 -8.27 11.18 -10.11
C GLU A 71 -8.01 9.75 -9.65
N PHE A 72 -7.84 8.81 -10.59
CA PHE A 72 -7.49 7.44 -10.22
C PHE A 72 -6.09 7.35 -9.63
N SER A 73 -5.10 8.01 -10.25
CA SER A 73 -3.77 8.14 -9.65
C SER A 73 -3.82 9.00 -8.39
N ALA A 74 -3.15 8.54 -7.34
CA ALA A 74 -2.99 9.28 -6.09
C ALA A 74 -1.87 10.32 -6.15
N PHE A 75 -1.01 10.28 -7.18
CA PHE A 75 0.25 11.02 -7.20
C PHE A 75 0.07 12.51 -6.90
N ASN A 76 -0.85 13.19 -7.61
CA ASN A 76 -1.06 14.62 -7.41
C ASN A 76 -1.54 14.99 -6.00
N SER A 77 -2.30 14.10 -5.36
CA SER A 77 -2.80 14.33 -3.99
C SER A 77 -1.72 14.14 -2.92
N ILE A 78 -0.74 13.24 -3.17
CA ILE A 78 0.24 12.83 -2.14
C ILE A 78 1.64 13.39 -2.38
N LYS A 79 1.94 13.97 -3.54
CA LYS A 79 3.31 14.34 -3.95
C LYS A 79 4.06 15.17 -2.91
N ASP A 80 3.40 16.14 -2.27
CA ASP A 80 4.01 17.02 -1.28
C ASP A 80 4.33 16.26 0.03
N GLU A 81 3.56 15.24 0.37
CA GLU A 81 3.76 14.41 1.57
C GLU A 81 4.86 13.36 1.41
N ILE A 82 5.21 13.02 0.18
CA ILE A 82 6.26 12.04 -0.12
C ILE A 82 7.59 12.68 -0.53
N LEU A 83 7.67 14.01 -0.55
CA LEU A 83 8.92 14.73 -0.79
C LEU A 83 9.99 14.31 0.24
N GLY A 84 11.19 14.01 -0.26
CA GLY A 84 12.31 13.55 0.56
C GLY A 84 12.41 12.03 0.74
N TYR A 85 11.38 11.26 0.37
CA TYR A 85 11.47 9.79 0.31
C TYR A 85 12.01 9.36 -1.06
N LYS A 86 12.73 8.23 -1.09
CA LYS A 86 13.23 7.62 -2.32
C LYS A 86 12.37 6.46 -2.80
N SER A 87 11.70 5.82 -1.87
CA SER A 87 10.89 4.63 -2.11
C SER A 87 9.48 4.79 -1.62
N VAL A 88 8.52 4.30 -2.40
CA VAL A 88 7.11 4.22 -2.04
C VAL A 88 6.67 2.77 -2.04
N ILE A 89 6.08 2.32 -0.94
CA ILE A 89 5.49 1.00 -0.80
C ILE A 89 3.98 1.16 -0.95
N LEU A 90 3.41 0.53 -1.97
CA LEU A 90 1.98 0.62 -2.28
C LEU A 90 1.23 -0.62 -1.81
N ILE A 91 0.08 -0.39 -1.20
CA ILE A 91 -0.97 -1.38 -0.93
C ILE A 91 -2.32 -0.79 -1.32
N GLY A 92 -3.34 -1.62 -1.52
CA GLY A 92 -4.71 -1.15 -1.74
C GLY A 92 -5.38 -1.63 -3.00
N VAL A 93 -6.38 -0.89 -3.48
CA VAL A 93 -7.27 -1.29 -4.58
C VAL A 93 -7.55 -0.14 -5.56
N GLU A 94 -7.96 -0.42 -6.82
CA GLU A 94 -7.81 -1.71 -7.47
C GLU A 94 -6.45 -1.81 -8.14
N ALA A 95 -5.89 -2.99 -8.17
CA ALA A 95 -4.55 -3.28 -8.71
C ALA A 95 -4.31 -2.66 -10.10
N HIS A 96 -5.29 -2.77 -10.99
CA HIS A 96 -5.21 -2.37 -12.40
C HIS A 96 -5.74 -0.96 -12.68
N ILE A 97 -6.21 -0.24 -11.67
CA ILE A 97 -6.74 1.13 -11.82
C ILE A 97 -5.92 2.09 -10.95
N CYS A 98 -6.36 2.34 -9.72
CA CYS A 98 -5.73 3.36 -8.86
C CYS A 98 -4.30 3.00 -8.48
N VAL A 99 -4.04 1.74 -8.11
CA VAL A 99 -2.68 1.27 -7.77
C VAL A 99 -1.77 1.35 -8.98
N TYR A 100 -2.22 0.83 -10.13
CA TYR A 100 -1.46 0.84 -11.39
C TYR A 100 -1.08 2.26 -11.83
N GLN A 101 -2.05 3.17 -11.91
CA GLN A 101 -1.80 4.54 -12.37
C GLN A 101 -0.93 5.32 -11.38
N THR A 102 -1.12 5.10 -10.08
CA THR A 102 -0.26 5.70 -9.05
C THR A 102 1.18 5.21 -9.18
N ALA A 103 1.38 3.91 -9.39
CA ALA A 103 2.70 3.33 -9.56
C ALA A 103 3.42 3.90 -10.79
N LEU A 104 2.72 4.03 -11.93
CA LEU A 104 3.28 4.64 -13.14
C LEU A 104 3.73 6.09 -12.90
N ASP A 105 2.88 6.91 -12.27
CA ASP A 105 3.23 8.31 -12.00
C ASP A 105 4.39 8.43 -11.02
N LEU A 106 4.43 7.58 -9.98
CA LEU A 106 5.56 7.54 -9.05
C LEU A 106 6.87 7.19 -9.75
N ILE A 107 6.88 6.13 -10.58
CA ILE A 107 8.05 5.71 -11.35
C ILE A 107 8.50 6.84 -12.28
N LYS A 108 7.58 7.46 -13.03
CA LYS A 108 7.85 8.58 -13.92
C LYS A 108 8.49 9.78 -13.19
N ASN A 109 8.19 9.94 -11.90
CA ASN A 109 8.74 11.01 -11.06
C ASN A 109 9.96 10.55 -10.23
N GLY A 110 10.56 9.41 -10.58
CA GLY A 110 11.86 8.96 -10.04
C GLY A 110 11.80 8.19 -8.72
N PHE A 111 10.61 7.79 -8.26
CA PHE A 111 10.48 6.95 -7.06
C PHE A 111 10.72 5.48 -7.37
N SER A 112 11.40 4.78 -6.47
CA SER A 112 11.39 3.31 -6.46
C SER A 112 10.05 2.83 -5.88
N VAL A 113 9.32 2.00 -6.63
CA VAL A 113 7.99 1.52 -6.23
C VAL A 113 8.04 0.04 -5.87
N THR A 114 7.51 -0.30 -4.70
CA THR A 114 7.29 -1.68 -4.26
C THR A 114 5.80 -1.92 -4.06
N LEU A 115 5.28 -2.98 -4.66
CA LEU A 115 3.91 -3.46 -4.50
C LEU A 115 3.91 -4.65 -3.55
N VAL A 116 3.12 -4.59 -2.47
CA VAL A 116 2.98 -5.72 -1.53
C VAL A 116 1.84 -6.61 -2.02
N ASP A 117 2.18 -7.75 -2.61
CA ASP A 117 1.23 -8.59 -3.36
C ASP A 117 -0.03 -8.96 -2.55
N GLU A 118 0.14 -9.48 -1.34
CA GLU A 118 -0.99 -9.92 -0.48
C GLU A 118 -1.89 -8.76 -0.01
N CYS A 119 -1.43 -7.52 -0.19
CA CYS A 119 -2.14 -6.29 0.22
C CYS A 119 -2.69 -5.50 -0.97
N ILE A 120 -2.68 -6.08 -2.16
CA ILE A 120 -3.23 -5.46 -3.38
C ILE A 120 -4.33 -6.35 -3.94
N GLY A 121 -5.51 -5.77 -4.15
CA GLY A 121 -6.68 -6.48 -4.63
C GLY A 121 -7.26 -5.94 -5.93
N SER A 122 -8.06 -6.78 -6.57
CA SER A 122 -8.95 -6.40 -7.66
C SER A 122 -10.20 -7.29 -7.65
N ARG A 123 -11.26 -6.83 -8.30
CA ARG A 123 -12.52 -7.61 -8.46
C ARG A 123 -12.29 -8.88 -9.28
N ASP A 124 -11.43 -8.79 -10.28
CA ASP A 124 -11.00 -9.90 -11.13
C ASP A 124 -9.50 -10.13 -10.92
N PRO A 125 -9.08 -11.32 -10.42
CA PRO A 125 -7.67 -11.65 -10.22
C PRO A 125 -6.82 -11.51 -11.49
N GLN A 126 -7.41 -11.76 -12.67
CA GLN A 126 -6.71 -11.61 -13.95
C GLN A 126 -6.25 -10.17 -14.20
N ASN A 127 -7.05 -9.18 -13.78
CA ASN A 127 -6.67 -7.78 -13.90
C ASN A 127 -5.46 -7.41 -13.02
N LYS A 128 -5.31 -8.04 -11.85
CA LYS A 128 -4.11 -7.89 -11.01
C LYS A 128 -2.87 -8.42 -11.72
N VAL A 129 -2.96 -9.60 -12.32
CA VAL A 129 -1.87 -10.19 -13.12
C VAL A 129 -1.47 -9.26 -14.26
N LEU A 130 -2.44 -8.75 -15.01
CA LEU A 130 -2.18 -7.84 -16.13
C LEU A 130 -1.53 -6.52 -15.67
N ALA A 131 -1.96 -5.97 -14.52
CA ALA A 131 -1.34 -4.79 -13.96
C ALA A 131 0.15 -5.02 -13.66
N TYR A 132 0.49 -6.14 -13.01
CA TYR A 132 1.88 -6.47 -12.71
C TYR A 132 2.74 -6.70 -13.94
N LEU A 133 2.23 -7.37 -14.96
CA LEU A 133 2.93 -7.58 -16.23
C LEU A 133 3.28 -6.27 -16.95
N ASN A 134 2.48 -5.22 -16.73
CA ASN A 134 2.70 -3.90 -17.31
C ASN A 134 3.50 -2.93 -16.43
N LEU A 135 3.71 -3.24 -15.15
CA LEU A 135 4.52 -2.45 -14.21
C LEU A 135 5.95 -2.99 -14.10
N LYS A 136 6.67 -3.08 -15.21
CA LYS A 136 8.00 -3.72 -15.30
C LYS A 136 9.06 -3.12 -14.37
N GLU A 137 8.94 -1.84 -14.03
CA GLU A 137 9.89 -1.13 -13.17
C GLU A 137 9.50 -1.17 -11.68
N ALA A 138 8.29 -1.61 -11.35
CA ALA A 138 7.88 -1.82 -9.97
C ALA A 138 8.35 -3.19 -9.47
N LYS A 139 8.65 -3.27 -8.18
CA LYS A 139 9.01 -4.52 -7.50
C LYS A 139 7.76 -5.10 -6.85
N VAL A 140 7.39 -6.33 -7.20
CA VAL A 140 6.30 -7.06 -6.54
C VAL A 140 6.92 -7.98 -5.49
N LYS A 141 6.49 -7.85 -4.23
CA LYS A 141 7.05 -8.59 -3.09
C LYS A 141 5.95 -9.05 -2.14
N SER A 142 6.24 -10.12 -1.40
CA SER A 142 5.39 -10.55 -0.29
C SER A 142 5.57 -9.63 0.94
N ILE A 143 4.62 -9.69 1.88
CA ILE A 143 4.74 -9.01 3.18
C ILE A 143 6.05 -9.39 3.86
N GLU A 144 6.38 -10.68 3.85
CA GLU A 144 7.58 -11.19 4.50
C GLU A 144 8.86 -10.66 3.85
N MET A 145 8.94 -10.65 2.52
CA MET A 145 10.09 -10.06 1.81
C MET A 145 10.31 -8.60 2.20
N VAL A 146 9.25 -7.79 2.18
CA VAL A 146 9.35 -6.35 2.54
C VAL A 146 9.76 -6.18 4.00
N ALA A 147 9.15 -6.95 4.91
CA ALA A 147 9.45 -6.87 6.34
C ALA A 147 10.93 -7.18 6.65
N PHE A 148 11.48 -8.25 6.08
CA PHE A 148 12.87 -8.63 6.32
C PHE A 148 13.87 -7.73 5.59
N GLU A 149 13.54 -7.20 4.42
CA GLU A 149 14.36 -6.18 3.76
C GLU A 149 14.46 -4.89 4.61
N LEU A 150 13.37 -4.48 5.25
CA LEU A 150 13.36 -3.31 6.13
C LEU A 150 14.09 -3.56 7.45
N LEU A 151 14.00 -4.76 8.00
CA LEU A 151 14.74 -5.18 9.21
C LEU A 151 16.25 -5.26 8.97
N GLN A 152 16.69 -5.73 7.81
CA GLN A 152 18.09 -5.93 7.40
C GLN A 152 18.90 -6.90 8.27
N SER A 153 18.56 -7.11 9.53
CA SER A 153 19.33 -7.93 10.46
C SER A 153 18.45 -8.61 11.50
N ALA A 154 18.81 -9.84 11.86
CA ALA A 154 18.20 -10.55 12.99
C ALA A 154 18.48 -9.89 14.37
N THR A 155 19.43 -8.96 14.41
CA THR A 155 19.75 -8.17 15.62
C THR A 155 18.95 -6.87 15.72
N HIS A 156 18.08 -6.59 14.74
CA HIS A 156 17.23 -5.40 14.78
C HIS A 156 16.29 -5.43 15.99
N PRO A 157 16.11 -4.32 16.76
CA PRO A 157 15.27 -4.31 17.96
C PRO A 157 13.85 -4.84 17.75
N SER A 158 13.23 -4.53 16.60
CA SER A 158 11.88 -4.97 16.25
C SER A 158 11.82 -6.39 15.65
N PHE A 159 12.94 -7.11 15.50
CA PHE A 159 12.95 -8.44 14.86
C PHE A 159 11.97 -9.42 15.49
N LYS A 160 11.96 -9.51 16.81
CA LYS A 160 11.07 -10.44 17.55
C LYS A 160 9.58 -10.06 17.37
N ALA A 161 9.27 -8.78 17.45
CA ALA A 161 7.90 -8.29 17.27
C ALA A 161 7.38 -8.59 15.85
N ILE A 162 8.18 -8.29 14.84
CA ILE A 162 7.83 -8.53 13.43
C ILE A 162 7.74 -10.01 13.11
N SER A 163 8.67 -10.83 13.59
CA SER A 163 8.63 -12.29 13.43
C SER A 163 7.34 -12.91 14.01
N ASN A 164 6.80 -12.34 15.09
CA ASN A 164 5.52 -12.78 15.66
C ASN A 164 4.30 -12.31 14.85
N LEU A 165 4.38 -11.18 14.18
CA LEU A 165 3.31 -10.67 13.30
C LEU A 165 3.20 -11.46 11.99
N ILE A 166 4.31 -12.02 11.51
CA ILE A 166 4.38 -12.76 10.23
C ILE A 166 3.83 -14.19 10.37
N LYS A 167 3.97 -14.81 11.52
CA LYS A 167 3.43 -16.15 11.82
C LYS A 167 1.89 -16.17 11.80
#